data_255ee8a857cfbff5f53239a63560e06e
#
_entry.id   255ee8a857cfbff5f53239a63560e06e
#
_cell.length_a   1.000
_cell.length_b   1.000
_cell.length_c   1.000
_cell.angle_alpha   90.00
_cell.angle_beta   90.00
_cell.angle_gamma   90.00
#
_symmetry.space_group_name_H-M   'P 1'
#
loop_
_entity.id
_entity.type
_entity.pdbx_description
1 polymer ?
#
loop_
_entity_poly.entity_id
_entity_poly.type
_entity_poly.pdbx_seq_one_letter_code
_entity_poly.pdbx_strand_id
1 'polypeptide(L)'
;NVEALKKTIETKEAHYWSRSRKQIWHKGKHSGFIQKVIELRIDDDQDAVWLTVDIGNGSSCHVGYRSCFYRSVPLGKIDNAREIEMKFEEKEKSFDPDEVYKNQPNPTKI
;
A
#
# COMPACT_ATOMS: atom_id res chain seq x y z
N ASN A 1 9.39 -10.11 -2.50
CA ASN A 1 10.25 -11.23 -2.86
C ASN A 1 10.12 -11.56 -4.34
N VAL A 2 10.97 -12.46 -4.83
CA VAL A 2 11.04 -12.81 -6.26
C VAL A 2 9.71 -13.42 -6.76
N GLU A 3 9.07 -14.24 -5.96
CA GLU A 3 7.78 -14.86 -6.31
C GLU A 3 6.68 -13.81 -6.51
N ALA A 4 6.61 -12.83 -5.64
CA ALA A 4 5.65 -11.73 -5.77
C ALA A 4 5.95 -10.88 -7.01
N LEU A 5 7.21 -10.62 -7.29
CA LEU A 5 7.64 -9.89 -8.49
C LEU A 5 7.24 -10.64 -9.75
N LYS A 6 7.51 -11.95 -9.81
CA LYS A 6 7.14 -12.80 -10.95
C LYS A 6 5.64 -12.77 -11.21
N LYS A 7 4.82 -12.92 -10.17
CA LYS A 7 3.36 -12.88 -10.29
C LYS A 7 2.87 -11.52 -10.78
N THR A 8 3.47 -10.44 -10.29
CA THR A 8 3.16 -9.08 -10.72
C THR A 8 3.43 -8.90 -12.22
N ILE A 9 4.58 -9.37 -12.69
CA ILE A 9 4.95 -9.27 -14.12
C ILE A 9 4.00 -10.09 -15.00
N GLU A 10 3.69 -11.32 -14.60
CA GLU A 10 2.85 -12.22 -15.40
C GLU A 10 1.39 -11.76 -15.46
N THR A 11 0.83 -11.32 -14.34
CA THR A 11 -0.59 -10.95 -14.24
C THR A 11 -0.88 -9.49 -14.57
N LYS A 12 0.14 -8.62 -14.52
CA LYS A 12 -0.01 -7.16 -14.60
C LYS A 12 -0.86 -6.60 -13.45
N GLU A 13 -0.95 -7.33 -12.35
CA GLU A 13 -1.62 -6.92 -11.13
C GLU A 13 -0.64 -7.04 -9.97
N ALA A 14 -0.63 -6.04 -9.07
CA ALA A 14 0.38 -5.98 -8.02
C ALA A 14 0.24 -7.12 -7.00
N HIS A 15 1.35 -7.81 -6.76
CA HIS A 15 1.50 -8.83 -5.74
C HIS A 15 2.63 -8.44 -4.81
N TYR A 16 2.47 -8.69 -3.53
CA TYR A 16 3.44 -8.37 -2.49
C TYR A 16 3.69 -9.58 -1.61
N TRP A 17 4.81 -9.58 -0.91
CA TRP A 17 5.04 -10.53 0.17
C TRP A 17 4.53 -9.92 1.48
N SER A 18 3.56 -10.56 2.11
CA SER A 18 3.08 -10.14 3.42
C SER A 18 3.95 -10.77 4.51
N ARG A 19 4.70 -9.94 5.22
CA ARG A 19 5.57 -10.41 6.31
C ARG A 19 4.78 -10.92 7.51
N SER A 20 3.68 -10.28 7.83
CA SER A 20 2.82 -10.67 8.96
C SER A 20 2.08 -11.98 8.70
N ARG A 21 1.63 -12.20 7.46
CA ARG A 21 0.89 -13.42 7.08
C ARG A 21 1.81 -14.51 6.53
N LYS A 22 3.06 -14.18 6.24
CA LYS A 22 4.07 -15.08 5.64
C LYS A 22 3.58 -15.74 4.35
N GLN A 23 2.99 -14.95 3.47
CA GLN A 23 2.45 -15.42 2.20
C GLN A 23 2.44 -14.33 1.15
N ILE A 24 2.30 -14.74 -0.11
CA ILE A 24 2.07 -13.81 -1.23
C ILE A 24 0.70 -13.19 -1.07
N TRP A 25 0.64 -11.89 -1.21
CA TRP A 25 -0.59 -11.11 -1.15
C TRP A 25 -0.89 -10.51 -2.52
N HIS A 26 -1.95 -10.99 -3.16
CA HIS A 26 -2.51 -10.38 -4.36
C HIS A 26 -3.33 -9.16 -3.91
N LYS A 27 -2.82 -7.96 -4.16
CA LYS A 27 -3.48 -6.73 -3.76
C LYS A 27 -4.84 -6.62 -4.44
N GLY A 28 -5.89 -6.48 -3.64
CA GLY A 28 -7.26 -6.36 -4.13
C GLY A 28 -8.04 -7.66 -4.21
N LYS A 29 -7.43 -8.81 -3.94
CA LYS A 29 -8.12 -10.11 -3.98
C LYS A 29 -9.34 -10.16 -3.07
N HIS A 30 -9.24 -9.57 -1.87
CA HIS A 30 -10.36 -9.55 -0.91
C HIS A 30 -11.13 -8.23 -0.93
N SER A 31 -10.44 -7.10 -1.08
CA SER A 31 -11.06 -5.77 -1.07
C SER A 31 -11.73 -5.40 -2.39
N GLY A 32 -11.33 -6.02 -3.49
CA GLY A 32 -11.74 -5.63 -4.84
C GLY A 32 -10.93 -4.46 -5.40
N PHE A 33 -10.02 -3.87 -4.64
CA PHE A 33 -9.22 -2.72 -5.05
C PHE A 33 -7.88 -3.16 -5.64
N ILE A 34 -7.94 -3.77 -6.82
CA ILE A 34 -6.76 -4.27 -7.54
C ILE A 34 -5.88 -3.09 -7.99
N GLN A 35 -4.57 -3.29 -7.91
CA GLN A 35 -3.60 -2.37 -8.47
C GLN A 35 -3.14 -2.90 -9.84
N LYS A 36 -3.70 -2.32 -10.90
CA LYS A 36 -3.34 -2.65 -12.27
C LYS A 36 -2.02 -2.01 -12.62
N VAL A 37 -1.00 -2.82 -12.94
CA VAL A 37 0.34 -2.30 -13.21
C VAL A 37 0.43 -1.75 -14.62
N ILE A 38 0.74 -0.45 -14.73
CA ILE A 38 0.96 0.25 -15.99
C ILE A 38 2.44 0.19 -16.36
N GLU A 39 3.32 0.36 -15.37
CA GLU A 39 4.77 0.38 -15.57
C GLU A 39 5.47 -0.19 -14.34
N LEU A 40 6.55 -0.89 -14.58
CA LEU A 40 7.43 -1.40 -13.53
C LEU A 40 8.85 -0.92 -13.82
N ARG A 41 9.48 -0.26 -12.85
CA ARG A 41 10.88 0.17 -12.94
C ARG A 41 11.70 -0.46 -11.84
N ILE A 42 12.95 -0.74 -12.13
CA ILE A 42 13.93 -1.27 -11.19
C ILE A 42 15.04 -0.24 -11.05
N ASP A 43 15.50 -0.01 -9.83
CA ASP A 43 16.58 0.95 -9.60
C ASP A 43 17.95 0.39 -10.03
N ASP A 44 18.98 1.23 -9.99
CA ASP A 44 20.29 0.94 -10.57
C ASP A 44 20.99 -0.25 -9.91
N ASP A 45 20.86 -0.46 -8.62
CA ASP A 45 21.44 -1.59 -7.91
C ASP A 45 20.47 -2.79 -7.76
N GLN A 46 19.29 -2.69 -8.35
CA GLN A 46 18.29 -3.76 -8.48
C GLN A 46 17.77 -4.30 -7.13
N ASP A 47 17.68 -3.43 -6.13
CA ASP A 47 17.13 -3.80 -4.82
C ASP A 47 15.77 -3.17 -4.51
N ALA A 48 15.27 -2.30 -5.39
CA ALA A 48 13.95 -1.68 -5.23
C ALA A 48 13.17 -1.71 -6.54
N VAL A 49 11.85 -1.80 -6.42
CA VAL A 49 10.92 -1.82 -7.55
C VAL A 49 9.92 -0.68 -7.37
N TRP A 50 9.73 0.06 -8.45
CA TRP A 50 8.73 1.13 -8.52
C TRP A 50 7.60 0.68 -9.44
N LEU A 51 6.38 0.61 -8.90
CA LEU A 51 5.18 0.28 -9.68
C LEU A 51 4.34 1.54 -9.90
N THR A 52 4.03 1.83 -11.16
CA THR A 52 2.96 2.78 -11.48
C THR A 52 1.69 1.97 -11.71
N VAL A 53 0.64 2.27 -10.96
CA VAL A 53 -0.59 1.48 -10.96
C VAL A 53 -1.81 2.34 -11.24
N ASP A 54 -2.82 1.75 -11.88
CA ASP A 54 -4.15 2.30 -12.02
C ASP A 54 -5.06 1.62 -11.01
N ILE A 55 -5.61 2.40 -10.09
CA ILE A 55 -6.55 1.91 -9.08
C ILE A 55 -7.98 2.36 -9.33
N GLY A 56 -8.22 3.11 -10.42
CA GLY A 56 -9.55 3.66 -10.73
C GLY A 56 -10.08 4.52 -9.58
N ASN A 57 -11.28 4.23 -9.12
CA ASN A 57 -11.89 4.88 -7.95
C ASN A 57 -11.62 4.13 -6.64
N GLY A 58 -10.70 3.16 -6.66
CA GLY A 58 -10.39 2.33 -5.51
C GLY A 58 -9.42 2.98 -4.51
N SER A 59 -8.87 2.13 -3.66
CA SER A 59 -7.93 2.52 -2.61
C SER A 59 -6.75 1.55 -2.56
N SER A 60 -5.55 2.07 -2.42
CA SER A 60 -4.34 1.25 -2.24
C SER A 60 -4.09 0.90 -0.78
N CYS A 61 -4.57 1.70 0.15
CA CYS A 61 -4.31 1.52 1.56
C CYS A 61 -5.39 0.67 2.23
N HIS A 62 -4.98 -0.41 2.92
CA HIS A 62 -5.92 -1.31 3.60
C HIS A 62 -6.55 -0.69 4.87
N VAL A 63 -6.07 0.46 5.33
CA VAL A 63 -6.72 1.23 6.40
C VAL A 63 -7.83 2.14 5.89
N GLY A 64 -8.05 2.21 4.57
CA GLY A 64 -9.17 2.90 3.97
C GLY A 64 -8.84 4.16 3.18
N TYR A 65 -7.65 4.69 3.30
CA TYR A 65 -7.22 5.85 2.51
C TYR A 65 -6.85 5.44 1.09
N ARG A 66 -6.97 6.38 0.17
CA ARG A 66 -6.65 6.13 -1.24
C ARG A 66 -5.18 5.76 -1.44
N SER A 67 -4.28 6.43 -0.72
CA SER A 67 -2.84 6.16 -0.73
C SER A 67 -2.36 5.73 0.65
N CYS A 68 -1.38 4.85 0.68
CA CYS A 68 -0.69 4.52 1.93
C CYS A 68 0.13 5.72 2.46
N PHE A 69 0.41 6.69 1.60
CA PHE A 69 1.16 7.91 1.94
C PHE A 69 0.21 9.06 2.27
N TYR A 70 -0.77 8.79 3.12
CA TYR A 70 -1.80 9.77 3.50
C TYR A 70 -1.38 10.76 4.58
N ARG A 71 -0.17 10.61 5.11
CA ARG A 71 0.37 11.51 6.14
C ARG A 71 1.69 12.10 5.69
N SER A 72 1.92 13.35 6.04
CA SER A 72 3.19 14.02 5.78
C SER A 72 3.88 14.41 7.08
N VAL A 73 5.20 14.54 7.00
CA VAL A 73 6.06 14.94 8.12
C VAL A 73 6.49 16.38 7.88
N PRO A 74 6.31 17.29 8.86
CA PRO A 74 6.78 18.65 8.69
C PRO A 74 8.31 18.68 8.57
N LEU A 75 8.80 19.53 7.67
CA LEU A 75 10.23 19.69 7.43
C LEU A 75 10.77 20.87 8.24
N GLY A 76 12.03 20.78 8.65
CA GLY A 76 12.71 21.81 9.38
C GLY A 76 13.34 21.31 10.68
N LYS A 77 13.50 22.21 11.66
CA LYS A 77 14.11 21.86 12.94
C LYS A 77 13.21 20.91 13.74
N ILE A 78 13.81 19.86 14.27
CA ILE A 78 13.14 18.87 15.10
C ILE A 78 13.75 18.95 16.52
N ASP A 79 12.92 19.28 17.52
CA ASP A 79 13.35 19.31 18.92
C ASP A 79 13.30 17.91 19.53
N ASN A 80 12.26 17.12 19.22
CA ASN A 80 12.13 15.74 19.65
C ASN A 80 11.45 14.90 18.58
N ALA A 81 12.21 13.94 17.99
CA ALA A 81 11.72 13.09 16.91
C ALA A 81 10.52 12.22 17.30
N ARG A 82 10.34 11.92 18.59
CA ARG A 82 9.23 11.12 19.09
C ARG A 82 7.91 11.92 19.19
N GLU A 83 8.01 13.25 19.14
CA GLU A 83 6.88 14.16 19.27
C GLU A 83 6.50 14.82 17.95
N ILE A 84 7.00 14.28 16.83
CA ILE A 84 6.63 14.79 15.51
C ILE A 84 5.16 14.51 15.26
N GLU A 85 4.40 15.58 15.03
CA GLU A 85 3.00 15.48 14.65
C GLU A 85 2.88 15.41 13.14
N MET A 86 2.38 14.28 12.63
CA MET A 86 2.17 14.09 11.19
C MET A 86 0.86 14.71 10.76
N LYS A 87 0.88 15.36 9.59
CA LYS A 87 -0.31 15.96 9.00
C LYS A 87 -1.02 14.96 8.09
N PHE A 88 -2.33 14.79 8.25
CA PHE A 88 -3.14 14.00 7.34
C PHE A 88 -3.38 14.77 6.05
N GLU A 89 -2.93 14.24 4.93
CA GLU A 89 -3.14 14.81 3.60
C GLU A 89 -4.48 14.34 2.99
N GLU A 90 -4.99 13.20 3.44
CA GLU A 90 -6.34 12.72 3.13
C GLU A 90 -7.17 12.77 4.42
N LYS A 91 -8.23 13.55 4.41
CA LYS A 91 -9.05 13.77 5.62
C LYS A 91 -10.07 12.66 5.85
N GLU A 92 -10.50 11.99 4.77
CA GLU A 92 -11.53 10.97 4.81
C GLU A 92 -11.05 9.68 4.19
N LYS A 93 -11.48 8.57 4.75
CA LYS A 93 -11.23 7.25 4.18
C LYS A 93 -12.14 7.02 2.97
N SER A 94 -11.62 6.34 1.94
CA SER A 94 -12.39 5.99 0.75
C SER A 94 -13.35 4.82 0.99
N PHE A 95 -13.08 4.00 2.02
CA PHE A 95 -13.95 2.89 2.42
C PHE A 95 -13.77 2.62 3.92
N ASP A 96 -14.72 1.87 4.50
CA ASP A 96 -14.61 1.39 5.87
C ASP A 96 -13.85 0.06 5.89
N PRO A 97 -12.62 0.02 6.47
CA PRO A 97 -11.85 -1.21 6.51
C PRO A 97 -12.50 -2.31 7.36
N ASP A 98 -13.33 -1.97 8.35
CA ASP A 98 -14.04 -2.96 9.16
C ASP A 98 -15.07 -3.72 8.33
N GLU A 99 -15.72 -3.08 7.36
CA GLU A 99 -16.66 -3.73 6.46
C GLU A 99 -15.96 -4.57 5.40
N VAL A 100 -14.94 -4.01 4.76
CA VAL A 100 -14.21 -4.67 3.66
C VAL A 100 -13.43 -5.89 4.17
N TYR A 101 -12.81 -5.78 5.35
CA TYR A 101 -11.95 -6.82 5.93
C TYR A 101 -12.55 -7.49 7.17
N LYS A 102 -13.85 -7.48 7.33
CA LYS A 102 -14.52 -7.97 8.54
C LYS A 102 -14.15 -9.40 8.95
N ASN A 103 -13.80 -10.25 7.99
CA ASN A 103 -13.39 -11.64 8.22
C ASN A 103 -11.92 -11.88 7.90
N GLN A 104 -11.12 -10.80 7.78
CA GLN A 104 -9.71 -10.88 7.42
C GLN A 104 -8.86 -10.12 8.44
N PRO A 105 -7.66 -10.61 8.75
CA PRO A 105 -6.75 -9.89 9.62
C PRO A 105 -6.29 -8.59 8.95
N ASN A 106 -6.34 -7.49 9.70
CA ASN A 106 -5.84 -6.19 9.27
C ASN A 106 -4.82 -5.71 10.32
N PRO A 107 -3.52 -6.03 10.15
CA PRO A 107 -2.50 -5.76 11.17
C PRO A 107 -2.18 -4.29 11.37
N THR A 108 -2.56 -3.42 10.44
CA THR A 108 -2.30 -1.99 10.53
C THR A 108 -3.63 -1.23 10.51
N LYS A 109 -4.29 -1.22 11.65
CA LYS A 109 -5.57 -0.52 11.81
C LYS A 109 -5.36 0.80 12.53
N ILE A 110 -5.86 1.86 11.94
CA ILE A 110 -5.84 3.22 12.50
C ILE A 110 -7.25 3.74 12.65
#